data_f1514ea8d89a399b318048d3cbc121c9
#
_entry.id   f1514ea8d89a399b318048d3cbc121c9
#
_cell.length_a   1.000
_cell.length_b   1.000
_cell.length_c   1.000
_cell.angle_alpha   90.00
_cell.angle_beta   90.00
_cell.angle_gamma   90.00
#
_symmetry.space_group_name_H-M   'P 1'
#
loop_
_entity.id
_entity.type
_entity.pdbx_description
1 polymer ?
#
loop_
_entity_poly.entity_id
_entity_poly.type
_entity_poly.pdbx_seq_one_letter_code
_entity_poly.pdbx_strand_id
1 'polypeptide(L)'
;MQASCAPVVTTAHAIRCAKILAYTARLLGETTDADAFDADALRLGRSLQTAWDEESGYFGYLLHDPSGDAADILRTEQGLNYDMGMDGASPLFAGACTEPQKELLWQKLQSPEHLWCACGLSTVDQSAPYYRRDGYWNGAVWMPYQWMFFKSALDAGLADFAYRIADTALTLWQNECAESYCCFEHFMIESRRGAGWHQFSGLSSPIVQWFSAYYRPGTLTTGFDAFVRHTDWAPDNSALNATLDFTAAGRSTVLAVLQPGFKAVTASVPCTVTTRHDGLLELTFALDAPCTVTISIHP
;
A
#
# COMPACT_ATOMS: atom_id res chain seq x y z
N MET A 1 5.45 34.21 15.34
CA MET A 1 4.44 33.56 14.46
C MET A 1 4.73 32.07 14.44
N GLN A 2 3.72 31.26 14.66
CA GLN A 2 3.88 29.80 14.64
C GLN A 2 4.00 29.36 13.17
N ALA A 3 5.03 28.58 12.83
CA ALA A 3 5.14 27.94 11.53
C ALA A 3 3.98 26.94 11.37
N SER A 4 3.37 26.88 10.19
CA SER A 4 2.41 25.82 9.89
C SER A 4 3.13 24.56 9.43
N CYS A 5 2.66 23.38 9.87
CA CYS A 5 3.23 22.10 9.53
C CYS A 5 2.27 21.35 8.60
N ALA A 6 2.76 20.88 7.45
CA ALA A 6 1.99 20.08 6.49
C ALA A 6 2.39 18.60 6.61
N PRO A 7 1.46 17.71 6.99
CA PRO A 7 1.72 16.28 7.06
C PRO A 7 1.93 15.66 5.67
N VAL A 8 2.98 14.88 5.51
CA VAL A 8 3.32 14.16 4.27
C VAL A 8 2.21 13.19 3.88
N VAL A 9 1.70 12.43 4.85
CA VAL A 9 0.66 11.42 4.62
C VAL A 9 -0.62 12.02 4.03
N THR A 10 -1.02 13.20 4.47
CA THR A 10 -2.21 13.90 3.92
C THR A 10 -2.01 14.25 2.45
N THR A 11 -0.83 14.76 2.10
CA THR A 11 -0.48 15.07 0.72
C THR A 11 -0.42 13.81 -0.15
N ALA A 12 0.16 12.71 0.38
CA ALA A 12 0.18 11.42 -0.31
C ALA A 12 -1.23 10.89 -0.60
N HIS A 13 -2.14 10.96 0.37
CA HIS A 13 -3.55 10.61 0.15
C HIS A 13 -4.23 11.51 -0.87
N ALA A 14 -3.99 12.81 -0.85
CA ALA A 14 -4.55 13.74 -1.83
C ALA A 14 -4.08 13.41 -3.26
N ILE A 15 -2.80 13.08 -3.45
CA ILE A 15 -2.27 12.62 -4.74
C ILE A 15 -2.98 11.33 -5.18
N ARG A 16 -3.10 10.35 -4.30
CA ARG A 16 -3.77 9.08 -4.64
C ARG A 16 -5.23 9.30 -4.99
N CYS A 17 -5.96 10.12 -4.23
CA CYS A 17 -7.34 10.48 -4.53
C CYS A 17 -7.46 11.18 -5.89
N ALA A 18 -6.59 12.14 -6.20
CA ALA A 18 -6.60 12.83 -7.48
C ALA A 18 -6.38 11.86 -8.66
N LYS A 19 -5.44 10.92 -8.56
CA LYS A 19 -5.23 9.87 -9.59
C LYS A 19 -6.47 9.00 -9.80
N ILE A 20 -7.15 8.58 -8.72
CA ILE A 20 -8.39 7.78 -8.82
C ILE A 20 -9.50 8.60 -9.46
N LEU A 21 -9.65 9.86 -9.07
CA LEU A 21 -10.65 10.76 -9.63
C LEU A 21 -10.39 11.06 -11.11
N ALA A 22 -9.14 11.28 -11.52
CA ALA A 22 -8.76 11.45 -12.92
C ALA A 22 -9.13 10.22 -13.76
N TYR A 23 -8.81 9.02 -13.28
CA TYR A 23 -9.20 7.77 -13.94
C TYR A 23 -10.73 7.65 -14.05
N THR A 24 -11.45 7.89 -12.95
CA THR A 24 -12.92 7.80 -12.91
C THR A 24 -13.58 8.83 -13.85
N ALA A 25 -13.10 10.05 -13.86
CA ALA A 25 -13.59 11.12 -14.74
C ALA A 25 -13.43 10.74 -16.23
N ARG A 26 -12.28 10.14 -16.60
CA ARG A 26 -12.10 9.61 -17.98
C ARG A 26 -13.12 8.53 -18.33
N LEU A 27 -13.43 7.62 -17.41
CA LEU A 27 -14.46 6.59 -17.63
C LEU A 27 -15.84 7.18 -17.84
N LEU A 28 -16.14 8.31 -17.22
CA LEU A 28 -17.41 9.02 -17.33
C LEU A 28 -17.45 9.98 -18.53
N GLY A 29 -16.33 10.18 -19.23
CA GLY A 29 -16.21 11.13 -20.35
C GLY A 29 -15.96 12.58 -19.91
N GLU A 30 -15.73 12.83 -18.63
CA GLU A 30 -15.47 14.16 -18.04
C GLU A 30 -13.98 14.53 -18.18
N THR A 31 -13.55 14.80 -19.42
CA THR A 31 -12.12 14.97 -19.75
C THR A 31 -11.50 16.19 -19.07
N THR A 32 -12.25 17.31 -18.96
CA THR A 32 -11.78 18.52 -18.29
C THR A 32 -11.47 18.29 -16.81
N ASP A 33 -12.32 17.56 -16.12
CA ASP A 33 -12.13 17.21 -14.71
C ASP A 33 -10.96 16.24 -14.56
N ALA A 34 -10.84 15.26 -15.47
CA ALA A 34 -9.72 14.34 -15.49
C ALA A 34 -8.37 15.06 -15.60
N ASP A 35 -8.27 16.03 -16.53
CA ASP A 35 -7.05 16.81 -16.72
C ASP A 35 -6.75 17.71 -15.50
N ALA A 36 -7.77 18.27 -14.86
CA ALA A 36 -7.60 19.06 -13.63
C ALA A 36 -7.08 18.19 -12.47
N PHE A 37 -7.62 16.98 -12.27
CA PHE A 37 -7.15 16.06 -11.24
C PHE A 37 -5.72 15.56 -11.51
N ASP A 38 -5.36 15.30 -12.76
CA ASP A 38 -3.97 14.96 -13.11
C ASP A 38 -3.00 16.10 -12.83
N ALA A 39 -3.40 17.34 -13.18
CA ALA A 39 -2.61 18.53 -12.87
C ALA A 39 -2.40 18.70 -11.36
N ASP A 40 -3.43 18.45 -10.55
CA ASP A 40 -3.33 18.48 -9.09
C ASP A 40 -2.40 17.38 -8.57
N ALA A 41 -2.51 16.14 -9.04
CA ALA A 41 -1.62 15.05 -8.66
C ALA A 41 -0.15 15.38 -8.98
N LEU A 42 0.12 15.93 -10.16
CA LEU A 42 1.46 16.36 -10.57
C LEU A 42 1.98 17.53 -9.73
N ARG A 43 1.17 18.52 -9.45
CA ARG A 43 1.52 19.68 -8.64
C ARG A 43 1.87 19.27 -7.20
N LEU A 44 1.02 18.46 -6.58
CA LEU A 44 1.23 17.94 -5.23
C LEU A 44 2.46 17.03 -5.17
N GLY A 45 2.66 16.17 -6.18
CA GLY A 45 3.82 15.30 -6.26
C GLY A 45 5.14 16.08 -6.34
N ARG A 46 5.18 17.18 -7.10
CA ARG A 46 6.35 18.08 -7.13
C ARG A 46 6.59 18.78 -5.80
N SER A 47 5.53 19.27 -5.17
CA SER A 47 5.64 19.87 -3.83
C SER A 47 6.16 18.89 -2.80
N LEU A 48 5.70 17.63 -2.87
CA LEU A 48 6.12 16.59 -1.94
C LEU A 48 7.63 16.31 -2.01
N GLN A 49 8.26 16.45 -3.18
CA GLN A 49 9.71 16.23 -3.33
C GLN A 49 10.56 17.17 -2.48
N THR A 50 10.05 18.36 -2.12
CA THR A 50 10.77 19.29 -1.23
C THR A 50 10.86 18.80 0.20
N ALA A 51 10.06 17.80 0.58
CA ALA A 51 10.05 17.19 1.91
C ALA A 51 11.00 15.98 2.04
N TRP A 52 11.70 15.59 0.96
CA TRP A 52 12.65 14.47 1.03
C TRP A 52 13.88 14.83 1.85
N ASP A 53 14.20 14.00 2.83
CA ASP A 53 15.38 14.13 3.69
C ASP A 53 16.38 13.02 3.35
N GLU A 54 17.47 13.41 2.69
CA GLU A 54 18.51 12.47 2.23
C GLU A 54 19.21 11.75 3.39
N GLU A 55 19.33 12.41 4.55
CA GLU A 55 20.03 11.84 5.70
C GLU A 55 19.25 10.68 6.31
N SER A 56 17.95 10.86 6.54
CA SER A 56 17.10 9.82 7.10
C SER A 56 16.60 8.82 6.04
N GLY A 57 16.54 9.24 4.76
CA GLY A 57 15.92 8.46 3.68
C GLY A 57 14.42 8.30 3.84
N TYR A 58 13.76 9.35 4.36
CA TYR A 58 12.31 9.49 4.48
C TYR A 58 11.86 10.88 4.05
N PHE A 59 10.58 11.01 3.71
CA PHE A 59 9.96 12.31 3.60
C PHE A 59 9.64 12.85 5.01
N GLY A 60 9.85 14.15 5.23
CA GLY A 60 9.56 14.81 6.50
C GLY A 60 8.29 15.66 6.44
N TYR A 61 7.72 15.98 7.60
CA TYR A 61 6.64 16.97 7.70
C TYR A 61 7.16 18.35 7.33
N LEU A 62 6.56 18.97 6.31
CA LEU A 62 7.03 20.22 5.76
C LEU A 62 6.60 21.41 6.64
N LEU A 63 7.57 22.24 7.02
CA LEU A 63 7.32 23.49 7.71
C LEU A 63 7.20 24.62 6.68
N HIS A 64 6.16 25.45 6.84
CA HIS A 64 5.94 26.65 6.02
C HIS A 64 6.24 27.90 6.85
N ASP A 65 6.88 28.86 6.23
CA ASP A 65 7.09 30.17 6.79
C ASP A 65 5.76 31.00 6.81
N PRO A 66 5.75 32.22 7.36
CA PRO A 66 4.55 33.07 7.41
C PRO A 66 4.01 33.50 6.04
N SER A 67 4.80 33.42 4.96
CA SER A 67 4.36 33.68 3.58
C SER A 67 3.73 32.45 2.93
N GLY A 68 3.85 31.26 3.56
CA GLY A 68 3.32 29.99 3.04
C GLY A 68 4.34 29.23 2.21
N ASP A 69 5.58 29.70 2.12
CA ASP A 69 6.63 29.01 1.39
C ASP A 69 7.24 27.89 2.25
N ALA A 70 7.68 26.83 1.58
CA ALA A 70 8.38 25.71 2.23
C ALA A 70 9.73 26.21 2.79
N ALA A 71 9.93 26.08 4.09
CA ALA A 71 11.13 26.55 4.78
C ALA A 71 12.08 25.44 5.19
N ASP A 72 11.58 24.34 5.76
CA ASP A 72 12.36 23.19 6.25
C ASP A 72 11.39 22.03 6.50
N ILE A 73 11.91 20.89 6.94
CA ILE A 73 11.14 19.80 7.51
C ILE A 73 11.15 19.84 9.04
N LEU A 74 10.13 19.24 9.67
CA LEU A 74 10.10 19.13 11.13
C LEU A 74 11.21 18.19 11.62
N ARG A 75 12.05 18.71 12.50
CA ARG A 75 13.17 17.96 13.08
C ARG A 75 13.06 17.86 14.60
N THR A 76 13.69 16.81 15.17
CA THR A 76 13.90 16.68 16.61
C THR A 76 14.88 17.74 17.11
N GLU A 77 15.02 17.89 18.43
CA GLU A 77 16.04 18.76 19.03
C GLU A 77 17.47 18.40 18.61
N GLN A 78 17.70 17.14 18.21
CA GLN A 78 18.98 16.64 17.71
C GLN A 78 19.16 16.84 16.19
N GLY A 79 18.21 17.50 15.53
CA GLY A 79 18.23 17.78 14.09
C GLY A 79 17.77 16.63 13.19
N LEU A 80 17.31 15.51 13.75
CA LEU A 80 16.86 14.36 12.96
C LEU A 80 15.43 14.58 12.44
N ASN A 81 15.12 14.00 11.29
CA ASN A 81 13.76 14.00 10.73
C ASN A 81 12.76 13.43 11.75
N TYR A 82 11.67 14.16 12.01
CA TYR A 82 10.62 13.74 12.95
C TYR A 82 9.60 12.77 12.34
N ASP A 83 9.78 12.38 11.07
CA ASP A 83 8.83 11.54 10.32
C ASP A 83 9.51 10.30 9.72
N MET A 84 10.41 9.68 10.48
CA MET A 84 11.01 8.39 10.13
C MET A 84 9.99 7.28 10.42
N GLY A 85 9.15 6.94 9.46
CA GLY A 85 8.12 5.94 9.68
C GLY A 85 7.19 5.75 8.49
N MET A 86 6.01 5.19 8.75
CA MET A 86 5.02 4.90 7.71
C MET A 86 4.48 6.16 7.06
N ASP A 87 4.36 7.27 7.79
CA ASP A 87 3.94 8.55 7.23
C ASP A 87 5.00 9.07 6.25
N GLY A 88 6.29 9.05 6.64
CA GLY A 88 7.41 9.44 5.76
C GLY A 88 7.64 8.49 4.58
N ALA A 89 7.12 7.27 4.63
CA ALA A 89 7.11 6.32 3.52
C ALA A 89 5.82 6.40 2.68
N SER A 90 4.83 7.17 3.09
CA SER A 90 3.51 7.26 2.44
C SER A 90 3.54 7.69 0.96
N PRO A 91 4.52 8.46 0.46
CA PRO A 91 4.64 8.75 -0.97
C PRO A 91 4.76 7.53 -1.88
N LEU A 92 5.12 6.35 -1.33
CA LEU A 92 5.08 5.08 -2.08
C LEU A 92 3.67 4.75 -2.57
N PHE A 93 2.67 4.78 -1.69
CA PHE A 93 1.30 4.46 -2.11
C PHE A 93 0.64 5.57 -2.95
N ALA A 94 1.19 6.76 -2.93
CA ALA A 94 0.80 7.83 -3.84
C ALA A 94 1.40 7.68 -5.25
N GLY A 95 2.43 6.82 -5.40
CA GLY A 95 3.23 6.74 -6.63
C GLY A 95 3.93 8.07 -6.93
N ALA A 96 4.49 8.72 -5.88
CA ALA A 96 5.11 10.05 -5.95
C ALA A 96 6.61 10.04 -5.61
N CYS A 97 7.22 8.86 -5.49
CA CYS A 97 8.65 8.69 -5.26
C CYS A 97 9.43 8.58 -6.57
N THR A 98 10.68 9.06 -6.59
CA THR A 98 11.68 8.72 -7.59
C THR A 98 12.14 7.26 -7.44
N GLU A 99 12.77 6.67 -8.44
CA GLU A 99 13.24 5.27 -8.35
C GLU A 99 14.23 5.04 -7.19
N PRO A 100 15.25 5.91 -6.94
CA PRO A 100 16.11 5.74 -5.77
C PRO A 100 15.36 5.84 -4.42
N GLN A 101 14.38 6.73 -4.31
CA GLN A 101 13.54 6.85 -3.12
C GLN A 101 12.70 5.59 -2.90
N LYS A 102 12.09 5.04 -3.97
CA LYS A 102 11.33 3.79 -3.91
C LYS A 102 12.20 2.64 -3.42
N GLU A 103 13.38 2.46 -4.01
CA GLU A 103 14.29 1.39 -3.65
C GLU A 103 14.68 1.46 -2.17
N LEU A 104 15.08 2.63 -1.69
CA LEU A 104 15.47 2.83 -0.29
C LEU A 104 14.30 2.60 0.66
N LEU A 105 13.11 3.15 0.37
CA LEU A 105 11.95 2.98 1.23
C LEU A 105 11.47 1.52 1.28
N TRP A 106 11.50 0.79 0.14
CA TRP A 106 11.18 -0.64 0.14
C TRP A 106 12.19 -1.47 0.95
N GLN A 107 13.48 -1.13 0.91
CA GLN A 107 14.48 -1.77 1.77
C GLN A 107 14.16 -1.53 3.25
N LYS A 108 13.83 -0.30 3.65
CA LYS A 108 13.46 0.03 5.04
C LYS A 108 12.17 -0.66 5.49
N LEU A 109 11.16 -0.72 4.65
CA LEU A 109 9.90 -1.42 4.96
C LEU A 109 10.11 -2.92 5.21
N GLN A 110 11.06 -3.54 4.52
CA GLN A 110 11.33 -4.98 4.63
C GLN A 110 12.35 -5.34 5.73
N SER A 111 13.08 -4.34 6.23
CA SER A 111 14.18 -4.56 7.17
C SER A 111 13.69 -4.65 8.63
N PRO A 112 14.12 -5.68 9.38
CA PRO A 112 13.86 -5.77 10.82
C PRO A 112 14.62 -4.74 11.66
N GLU A 113 15.62 -4.07 11.08
CA GLU A 113 16.34 -2.95 11.73
C GLU A 113 15.57 -1.62 11.58
N HIS A 114 14.57 -1.58 10.70
CA HIS A 114 13.78 -0.41 10.38
C HIS A 114 12.29 -0.65 10.69
N LEU A 115 11.46 -0.84 9.68
CA LEU A 115 10.00 -0.86 9.89
C LEU A 115 9.42 -2.26 10.12
N TRP A 116 10.08 -3.33 9.66
CA TRP A 116 9.52 -4.67 9.81
C TRP A 116 9.70 -5.19 11.25
N CYS A 117 8.61 -5.58 11.89
CA CYS A 117 8.61 -6.19 13.22
C CYS A 117 7.84 -7.52 13.25
N ALA A 118 7.74 -8.14 14.43
CA ALA A 118 7.05 -9.42 14.60
C ALA A 118 5.54 -9.39 14.29
N CYS A 119 4.94 -8.21 14.22
CA CYS A 119 3.51 -7.99 13.98
C CYS A 119 3.22 -7.35 12.61
N GLY A 120 4.24 -7.13 11.77
CA GLY A 120 4.14 -6.43 10.50
C GLY A 120 4.98 -5.16 10.49
N LEU A 121 4.46 -4.09 9.91
CA LEU A 121 5.14 -2.79 9.85
C LEU A 121 4.84 -1.97 11.10
N SER A 122 5.86 -1.58 11.86
CA SER A 122 5.72 -0.58 12.94
C SER A 122 5.38 0.79 12.38
N THR A 123 4.68 1.62 13.14
CA THR A 123 4.32 2.98 12.70
C THR A 123 5.52 3.89 12.55
N VAL A 124 6.55 3.69 13.35
CA VAL A 124 7.82 4.45 13.34
C VAL A 124 8.98 3.48 13.16
N ASP A 125 10.01 3.93 12.44
CA ASP A 125 11.27 3.22 12.25
C ASP A 125 11.91 2.91 13.60
N GLN A 126 12.29 1.65 13.81
CA GLN A 126 12.85 1.17 15.07
C GLN A 126 14.21 1.81 15.40
N SER A 127 14.89 2.39 14.41
CA SER A 127 16.12 3.15 14.59
C SER A 127 15.89 4.62 15.00
N ALA A 128 14.65 5.11 14.90
CA ALA A 128 14.34 6.50 15.26
C ALA A 128 14.42 6.72 16.79
N PRO A 129 14.98 7.83 17.26
CA PRO A 129 15.16 8.07 18.71
C PRO A 129 13.84 8.23 19.48
N TYR A 130 12.76 8.51 18.78
CA TYR A 130 11.42 8.63 19.34
C TYR A 130 10.56 7.35 19.18
N TYR A 131 11.15 6.29 18.61
CA TYR A 131 10.48 4.98 18.55
C TYR A 131 10.22 4.43 19.96
N ARG A 132 9.03 3.88 20.14
CA ARG A 132 8.64 3.14 21.36
C ARG A 132 7.91 1.88 20.93
N ARG A 133 8.49 0.71 21.18
CA ARG A 133 8.01 -0.60 20.69
C ARG A 133 6.50 -0.77 20.74
N ASP A 134 5.86 -0.39 21.85
CA ASP A 134 4.43 -0.52 22.05
C ASP A 134 3.73 0.83 22.20
N GLY A 135 4.37 1.89 21.71
CA GLY A 135 3.79 3.23 21.71
C GLY A 135 2.64 3.33 20.70
N TYR A 136 1.55 3.97 21.10
CA TYR A 136 0.28 4.03 20.39
C TYR A 136 0.42 4.41 18.89
N TRP A 137 1.03 5.54 18.58
CA TRP A 137 1.34 5.98 17.21
C TRP A 137 2.83 6.09 16.91
N ASN A 138 3.69 5.65 17.80
CA ASN A 138 5.13 5.68 17.61
C ASN A 138 5.82 4.32 17.79
N GLY A 139 5.07 3.24 17.52
CA GLY A 139 5.58 1.87 17.53
C GLY A 139 4.56 0.81 17.12
N ALA A 140 3.41 0.74 17.80
CA ALA A 140 2.38 -0.29 17.58
C ALA A 140 1.95 -0.45 16.11
N VAL A 141 1.40 -1.61 15.78
CA VAL A 141 1.02 -2.00 14.41
C VAL A 141 -0.46 -1.74 14.16
N TRP A 142 -0.77 -1.03 13.07
CA TRP A 142 -2.11 -0.63 12.67
C TRP A 142 -2.47 -1.22 11.30
N MET A 143 -3.54 -2.00 11.22
CA MET A 143 -3.90 -2.74 10.00
C MET A 143 -4.20 -1.87 8.78
N PRO A 144 -4.81 -0.66 8.88
CA PRO A 144 -5.00 0.20 7.72
C PRO A 144 -3.70 0.59 7.01
N TYR A 145 -2.64 0.89 7.76
CA TYR A 145 -1.32 1.17 7.17
C TYR A 145 -0.70 -0.06 6.51
N GLN A 146 -0.84 -1.24 7.14
CA GLN A 146 -0.42 -2.50 6.52
C GLN A 146 -1.08 -2.68 5.16
N TRP A 147 -2.40 -2.35 5.07
CA TRP A 147 -3.16 -2.47 3.83
C TRP A 147 -2.67 -1.51 2.75
N MET A 148 -2.33 -0.26 3.10
CA MET A 148 -1.81 0.70 2.14
C MET A 148 -0.50 0.20 1.51
N PHE A 149 0.43 -0.30 2.31
CA PHE A 149 1.70 -0.84 1.82
C PHE A 149 1.55 -2.20 1.12
N PHE A 150 0.59 -3.02 1.53
CA PHE A 150 0.22 -4.22 0.79
C PHE A 150 -0.20 -3.90 -0.66
N LYS A 151 -1.10 -2.95 -0.84
CA LYS A 151 -1.54 -2.51 -2.17
C LYS A 151 -0.38 -1.94 -2.99
N SER A 152 0.47 -1.13 -2.36
CA SER A 152 1.66 -0.56 -3.01
C SER A 152 2.70 -1.62 -3.36
N ALA A 153 2.85 -2.67 -2.55
CA ALA A 153 3.74 -3.78 -2.85
C ALA A 153 3.27 -4.55 -4.10
N LEU A 154 1.95 -4.70 -4.30
CA LEU A 154 1.40 -5.23 -5.55
C LEU A 154 1.72 -4.34 -6.74
N ASP A 155 1.59 -3.01 -6.62
CA ASP A 155 1.98 -2.06 -7.68
C ASP A 155 3.48 -2.08 -8.00
N ALA A 156 4.31 -2.42 -7.02
CA ALA A 156 5.76 -2.56 -7.21
C ALA A 156 6.19 -3.96 -7.71
N GLY A 157 5.26 -4.90 -7.87
CA GLY A 157 5.56 -6.29 -8.23
C GLY A 157 6.27 -7.08 -7.13
N LEU A 158 6.14 -6.65 -5.87
CA LEU A 158 6.72 -7.26 -4.68
C LEU A 158 5.75 -8.27 -4.03
N ALA A 159 5.35 -9.30 -4.80
CA ALA A 159 4.35 -10.28 -4.41
C ALA A 159 4.67 -10.99 -3.07
N ASP A 160 5.94 -11.36 -2.86
CA ASP A 160 6.37 -12.00 -1.61
C ASP A 160 6.24 -11.09 -0.40
N PHE A 161 6.53 -9.81 -0.56
CA PHE A 161 6.37 -8.86 0.53
C PHE A 161 4.89 -8.53 0.81
N ALA A 162 4.07 -8.41 -0.24
CA ALA A 162 2.62 -8.30 -0.10
C ALA A 162 2.04 -9.49 0.67
N TYR A 163 2.44 -10.72 0.30
CA TYR A 163 2.04 -11.92 1.02
C TYR A 163 2.50 -11.91 2.48
N ARG A 164 3.76 -11.54 2.73
CA ARG A 164 4.31 -11.45 4.09
C ARG A 164 3.51 -10.49 4.98
N ILE A 165 3.08 -9.34 4.46
CA ILE A 165 2.21 -8.41 5.19
C ILE A 165 0.88 -9.08 5.53
N ALA A 166 0.21 -9.65 4.54
CA ALA A 166 -1.11 -10.26 4.70
C ALA A 166 -1.08 -11.47 5.63
N ASP A 167 -0.15 -12.39 5.44
CA ASP A 167 -0.01 -13.62 6.23
C ASP A 167 0.31 -13.33 7.69
N THR A 168 1.22 -12.38 7.95
CA THR A 168 1.52 -11.92 9.31
C THR A 168 0.29 -11.33 9.99
N ALA A 169 -0.45 -10.47 9.30
CA ALA A 169 -1.65 -9.85 9.84
C ALA A 169 -2.78 -10.86 10.09
N LEU A 170 -3.01 -11.79 9.15
CA LEU A 170 -4.01 -12.85 9.26
C LEU A 170 -3.70 -13.78 10.44
N THR A 171 -2.44 -14.20 10.59
CA THR A 171 -1.99 -15.04 11.69
C THR A 171 -2.16 -14.35 13.03
N LEU A 172 -1.76 -13.08 13.13
CA LEU A 172 -1.88 -12.27 14.33
C LEU A 172 -3.34 -12.13 14.75
N TRP A 173 -4.20 -11.79 13.79
CA TRP A 173 -5.62 -11.60 14.02
C TRP A 173 -6.33 -12.91 14.38
N GLN A 174 -5.99 -14.03 13.72
CA GLN A 174 -6.51 -15.36 14.02
C GLN A 174 -6.22 -15.76 15.47
N ASN A 175 -4.97 -15.57 15.91
CA ASN A 175 -4.56 -15.91 17.28
C ASN A 175 -5.30 -15.04 18.31
N GLU A 176 -5.44 -13.74 18.05
CA GLU A 176 -6.16 -12.85 18.94
C GLU A 176 -7.65 -13.20 19.03
N CYS A 177 -8.31 -13.41 17.89
CA CYS A 177 -9.73 -13.75 17.86
C CYS A 177 -10.04 -15.12 18.48
N ALA A 178 -9.14 -16.10 18.38
CA ALA A 178 -9.30 -17.41 19.00
C ALA A 178 -9.35 -17.33 20.52
N GLU A 179 -8.70 -16.33 21.12
CA GLU A 179 -8.68 -16.16 22.58
C GLU A 179 -9.70 -15.15 23.08
N SER A 180 -9.81 -13.98 22.42
CA SER A 180 -10.57 -12.84 22.95
C SER A 180 -11.91 -12.62 22.25
N TYR A 181 -12.12 -13.14 21.04
CA TYR A 181 -13.27 -12.84 20.17
C TYR A 181 -13.42 -11.34 19.84
N CYS A 182 -12.34 -10.58 19.90
CA CYS A 182 -12.34 -9.12 19.74
C CYS A 182 -11.60 -8.67 18.48
N CYS A 183 -12.03 -7.52 17.93
CA CYS A 183 -11.39 -6.80 16.83
C CYS A 183 -10.72 -5.55 17.39
N PHE A 184 -9.46 -5.64 17.73
CA PHE A 184 -8.74 -4.55 18.38
C PHE A 184 -8.35 -3.40 17.45
N GLU A 185 -8.10 -2.25 18.03
CA GLU A 185 -7.69 -1.03 17.36
C GLU A 185 -6.29 -1.13 16.73
N HIS A 186 -5.33 -1.70 17.47
CA HIS A 186 -3.95 -1.91 17.06
C HIS A 186 -3.36 -3.15 17.74
N PHE A 187 -2.13 -3.52 17.38
CA PHE A 187 -1.42 -4.65 17.97
C PHE A 187 -0.10 -4.20 18.58
N MET A 188 0.14 -4.69 19.79
CA MET A 188 1.39 -4.50 20.53
C MET A 188 2.47 -5.43 19.98
N ILE A 189 3.67 -4.91 19.72
CA ILE A 189 4.75 -5.67 19.10
C ILE A 189 5.32 -6.73 20.04
N GLU A 190 5.46 -6.39 21.33
CA GLU A 190 6.07 -7.29 22.32
C GLU A 190 5.16 -8.48 22.65
N SER A 191 3.92 -8.20 23.01
CA SER A 191 2.96 -9.24 23.39
C SER A 191 2.33 -9.96 22.19
N ARG A 192 2.34 -9.34 21.00
CA ARG A 192 1.59 -9.74 19.81
C ARG A 192 0.08 -9.84 20.04
N ARG A 193 -0.41 -9.06 20.99
CA ARG A 193 -1.83 -9.00 21.38
C ARG A 193 -2.47 -7.72 20.90
N GLY A 194 -3.77 -7.80 20.67
CA GLY A 194 -4.60 -6.64 20.41
C GLY A 194 -4.64 -5.69 21.60
N ALA A 195 -4.72 -4.40 21.32
CA ALA A 195 -4.79 -3.33 22.31
C ALA A 195 -5.66 -2.17 21.83
N GLY A 196 -5.94 -1.22 22.72
CA GLY A 196 -6.85 -0.12 22.47
C GLY A 196 -8.31 -0.56 22.55
N TRP A 197 -9.17 0.02 21.73
CA TRP A 197 -10.58 -0.33 21.74
C TRP A 197 -10.82 -1.74 21.19
N HIS A 198 -11.49 -2.58 21.96
CA HIS A 198 -11.65 -4.01 21.68
C HIS A 198 -12.74 -4.38 20.65
N GLN A 199 -13.50 -3.41 20.16
CA GLN A 199 -14.55 -3.60 19.15
C GLN A 199 -14.40 -2.57 18.02
N PHE A 200 -13.21 -2.50 17.42
CA PHE A 200 -12.88 -1.54 16.38
C PHE A 200 -12.78 -2.22 15.00
N SER A 201 -13.88 -2.83 14.55
CA SER A 201 -13.94 -3.59 13.29
C SER A 201 -13.53 -2.77 12.06
N GLY A 202 -13.74 -1.45 12.08
CA GLY A 202 -13.29 -0.56 10.99
C GLY A 202 -11.78 -0.60 10.75
N LEU A 203 -10.98 -0.68 11.82
CA LEU A 203 -9.52 -0.78 11.71
C LEU A 203 -9.04 -2.20 11.39
N SER A 204 -9.87 -3.22 11.64
CA SER A 204 -9.60 -4.61 11.28
C SER A 204 -10.13 -5.02 9.90
N SER A 205 -10.83 -4.13 9.19
CA SER A 205 -11.41 -4.41 7.86
C SER A 205 -10.42 -4.94 6.82
N PRO A 206 -9.11 -4.57 6.81
CA PRO A 206 -8.14 -5.14 5.90
C PRO A 206 -7.99 -6.66 6.00
N ILE A 207 -8.25 -7.25 7.16
CA ILE A 207 -8.20 -8.71 7.39
C ILE A 207 -9.14 -9.46 6.43
N VAL A 208 -10.36 -8.97 6.25
CA VAL A 208 -11.34 -9.59 5.34
C VAL A 208 -10.88 -9.50 3.89
N GLN A 209 -10.23 -8.39 3.52
CA GLN A 209 -9.68 -8.22 2.17
C GLN A 209 -8.49 -9.13 1.92
N TRP A 210 -7.54 -9.26 2.86
CA TRP A 210 -6.41 -10.18 2.74
C TRP A 210 -6.87 -11.63 2.70
N PHE A 211 -7.84 -12.03 3.54
CA PHE A 211 -8.42 -13.36 3.46
C PHE A 211 -9.02 -13.62 2.07
N SER A 212 -9.78 -12.65 1.54
CA SER A 212 -10.36 -12.78 0.19
C SER A 212 -9.28 -12.82 -0.89
N ALA A 213 -8.25 -11.98 -0.79
CA ALA A 213 -7.18 -11.87 -1.78
C ALA A 213 -6.32 -13.13 -1.90
N TYR A 214 -6.23 -13.93 -0.84
CA TYR A 214 -5.37 -15.12 -0.83
C TYR A 214 -6.12 -16.44 -0.74
N TYR A 215 -7.36 -16.47 -0.22
CA TYR A 215 -8.00 -17.74 0.12
C TYR A 215 -9.42 -17.91 -0.41
N ARG A 216 -10.08 -16.86 -0.90
CA ARG A 216 -11.46 -16.93 -1.35
C ARG A 216 -11.55 -17.10 -2.87
N PRO A 217 -11.97 -18.27 -3.41
CA PRO A 217 -12.21 -18.42 -4.84
C PRO A 217 -13.21 -17.40 -5.39
N GLY A 218 -12.97 -16.92 -6.62
CA GLY A 218 -13.76 -15.86 -7.24
C GLY A 218 -13.28 -14.46 -6.84
N THR A 219 -12.04 -14.31 -6.40
CA THR A 219 -11.46 -13.01 -6.03
C THR A 219 -10.31 -12.64 -6.97
N LEU A 220 -10.35 -11.40 -7.47
CA LEU A 220 -9.28 -10.75 -8.22
C LEU A 220 -8.82 -9.52 -7.43
N THR A 221 -7.53 -9.43 -7.10
CA THR A 221 -6.97 -8.34 -6.29
C THR A 221 -5.81 -7.68 -7.02
N THR A 222 -5.82 -6.35 -7.05
CA THR A 222 -4.82 -5.50 -7.70
C THR A 222 -4.17 -4.54 -6.71
N GLY A 223 -3.11 -3.87 -7.12
CA GLY A 223 -2.58 -2.67 -6.45
C GLY A 223 -3.52 -1.46 -6.60
N PHE A 224 -2.97 -0.26 -6.39
CA PHE A 224 -3.68 1.01 -6.57
C PHE A 224 -3.66 1.51 -8.02
N ASP A 225 -2.64 1.11 -8.80
CA ASP A 225 -2.42 1.57 -10.17
C ASP A 225 -2.98 0.60 -11.22
N ALA A 226 -3.75 -0.42 -10.79
CA ALA A 226 -4.44 -1.36 -11.67
C ALA A 226 -5.94 -1.43 -11.34
N PHE A 227 -6.78 -1.09 -12.30
CA PHE A 227 -8.23 -1.03 -12.16
C PHE A 227 -8.90 -2.18 -12.90
N VAL A 228 -9.81 -2.88 -12.24
CA VAL A 228 -10.60 -3.95 -12.83
C VAL A 228 -11.75 -3.32 -13.63
N ARG A 229 -11.71 -3.44 -14.97
CA ARG A 229 -12.75 -2.96 -15.88
C ARG A 229 -13.89 -3.95 -16.04
N HIS A 230 -13.53 -5.21 -16.11
CA HIS A 230 -14.49 -6.28 -16.32
C HIS A 230 -13.95 -7.59 -15.77
N THR A 231 -14.84 -8.41 -15.24
CA THR A 231 -14.58 -9.82 -14.90
C THR A 231 -15.73 -10.68 -15.33
N ASP A 232 -15.42 -11.84 -15.88
CA ASP A 232 -16.37 -12.91 -16.20
C ASP A 232 -15.83 -14.20 -15.57
N TRP A 233 -16.48 -14.63 -14.51
CA TRP A 233 -16.14 -15.82 -13.76
C TRP A 233 -17.00 -17.00 -14.17
N ALA A 234 -16.39 -18.18 -14.30
CA ALA A 234 -17.18 -19.41 -14.33
C ALA A 234 -18.03 -19.54 -13.05
N PRO A 235 -19.25 -20.11 -13.11
CA PRO A 235 -20.14 -20.20 -11.96
C PRO A 235 -19.54 -20.91 -10.73
N ASP A 236 -18.59 -21.80 -10.96
CA ASP A 236 -17.86 -22.54 -9.94
C ASP A 236 -16.49 -21.90 -9.58
N ASN A 237 -16.19 -20.72 -10.12
CA ASN A 237 -14.91 -20.03 -9.99
C ASN A 237 -13.69 -20.82 -10.50
N SER A 238 -13.89 -21.76 -11.42
CA SER A 238 -12.79 -22.54 -12.02
C SER A 238 -12.04 -21.79 -13.11
N ALA A 239 -12.66 -20.77 -13.72
CA ALA A 239 -12.12 -19.96 -14.80
C ALA A 239 -12.43 -18.46 -14.60
N LEU A 240 -11.61 -17.60 -15.21
CA LEU A 240 -11.75 -16.15 -15.19
C LEU A 240 -11.35 -15.55 -16.53
N ASN A 241 -12.17 -14.66 -17.07
CA ASN A 241 -11.76 -13.66 -18.06
C ASN A 241 -11.81 -12.28 -17.40
N ALA A 242 -10.75 -11.50 -17.50
CA ALA A 242 -10.70 -10.19 -16.91
C ALA A 242 -10.06 -9.16 -17.86
N THR A 243 -10.50 -7.92 -17.72
CA THR A 243 -9.88 -6.75 -18.37
C THR A 243 -9.44 -5.78 -17.27
N LEU A 244 -8.17 -5.39 -17.31
CA LEU A 244 -7.53 -4.51 -16.34
C LEU A 244 -6.94 -3.30 -17.04
N ASP A 245 -7.12 -2.11 -16.47
CA ASP A 245 -6.40 -0.90 -16.88
C ASP A 245 -5.27 -0.64 -15.89
N PHE A 246 -4.04 -0.66 -16.39
CA PHE A 246 -2.88 -0.23 -15.63
C PHE A 246 -2.59 1.24 -15.94
N THR A 247 -2.52 2.07 -14.91
CA THR A 247 -2.34 3.53 -15.03
C THR A 247 -0.90 3.99 -14.87
N ALA A 248 0.01 3.08 -14.55
CA ALA A 248 1.43 3.36 -14.39
C ALA A 248 2.29 2.33 -15.14
N ALA A 249 3.47 2.77 -15.60
CA ALA A 249 4.54 1.88 -16.04
C ALA A 249 5.23 1.22 -14.83
N GLY A 250 5.97 0.14 -15.08
CA GLY A 250 6.73 -0.57 -14.07
C GLY A 250 6.22 -1.99 -13.84
N ARG A 251 6.61 -2.58 -12.72
CA ARG A 251 6.12 -3.91 -12.34
C ARG A 251 4.81 -3.78 -11.59
N SER A 252 3.91 -4.72 -11.82
CA SER A 252 2.66 -4.82 -11.06
C SER A 252 2.25 -6.28 -10.93
N THR A 253 1.77 -6.67 -9.75
CA THR A 253 1.26 -8.02 -9.48
C THR A 253 -0.25 -7.99 -9.27
N VAL A 254 -0.93 -8.93 -9.91
CA VAL A 254 -2.36 -9.19 -9.74
C VAL A 254 -2.52 -10.57 -9.11
N LEU A 255 -3.39 -10.67 -8.10
CA LEU A 255 -3.71 -11.92 -7.43
C LEU A 255 -5.06 -12.43 -7.93
N ALA A 256 -5.12 -13.68 -8.38
CA ALA A 256 -6.36 -14.33 -8.78
C ALA A 256 -6.54 -15.63 -7.99
N VAL A 257 -7.64 -15.72 -7.23
CA VAL A 257 -7.99 -16.93 -6.48
C VAL A 257 -9.12 -17.66 -7.20
N LEU A 258 -8.82 -18.88 -7.64
CA LEU A 258 -9.75 -19.77 -8.33
C LEU A 258 -9.98 -21.04 -7.50
N GLN A 259 -10.89 -21.89 -7.96
CA GLN A 259 -10.97 -23.27 -7.46
C GLN A 259 -9.63 -23.99 -7.67
N PRO A 260 -9.20 -24.85 -6.73
CA PRO A 260 -7.99 -25.64 -6.84
C PRO A 260 -7.87 -26.41 -8.15
N GLY A 261 -6.64 -26.73 -8.55
CA GLY A 261 -6.32 -27.51 -9.74
C GLY A 261 -5.43 -26.74 -10.73
N PHE A 262 -4.93 -27.46 -11.73
CA PHE A 262 -4.09 -26.88 -12.79
C PHE A 262 -4.84 -25.76 -13.52
N LYS A 263 -4.13 -24.67 -13.82
CA LYS A 263 -4.65 -23.52 -14.56
C LYS A 263 -3.70 -23.14 -15.68
N ALA A 264 -4.24 -22.98 -16.87
CA ALA A 264 -3.56 -22.31 -17.98
C ALA A 264 -3.89 -20.83 -17.96
N VAL A 265 -2.87 -19.98 -18.14
CA VAL A 265 -3.02 -18.53 -18.16
C VAL A 265 -2.58 -17.98 -19.51
N THR A 266 -3.41 -17.15 -20.12
CA THR A 266 -3.06 -16.31 -21.26
C THR A 266 -3.32 -14.85 -20.92
N ALA A 267 -2.46 -13.95 -21.41
CA ALA A 267 -2.63 -12.51 -21.24
C ALA A 267 -2.21 -11.78 -22.52
N SER A 268 -2.82 -10.62 -22.79
CA SER A 268 -2.48 -9.79 -23.97
C SER A 268 -1.10 -9.14 -23.87
N VAL A 269 -0.52 -9.10 -22.67
CA VAL A 269 0.85 -8.65 -22.38
C VAL A 269 1.56 -9.77 -21.63
N PRO A 270 2.85 -10.03 -21.91
CA PRO A 270 3.61 -11.06 -21.19
C PRO A 270 3.60 -10.85 -19.67
N CYS A 271 3.36 -11.91 -18.91
CA CYS A 271 3.46 -11.91 -17.46
C CYS A 271 4.16 -13.17 -16.93
N THR A 272 4.78 -13.04 -15.79
CA THR A 272 5.25 -14.19 -15.00
C THR A 272 4.08 -14.67 -14.14
N VAL A 273 3.79 -15.97 -14.22
CA VAL A 273 2.76 -16.62 -13.41
C VAL A 273 3.42 -17.47 -12.34
N THR A 274 3.07 -17.22 -11.09
CA THR A 274 3.53 -18.01 -9.94
C THR A 274 2.30 -18.56 -9.21
N THR A 275 2.31 -19.83 -8.87
CA THR A 275 1.30 -20.45 -7.99
C THR A 275 1.83 -20.45 -6.56
N ARG A 276 1.26 -19.65 -5.67
CA ARG A 276 1.69 -19.57 -4.26
C ARG A 276 1.17 -20.75 -3.45
N HIS A 277 -0.08 -21.09 -3.65
CA HIS A 277 -0.73 -22.32 -3.17
C HIS A 277 -1.81 -22.74 -4.15
N ASP A 278 -2.37 -23.93 -3.99
CA ASP A 278 -3.38 -24.45 -4.92
C ASP A 278 -4.59 -23.50 -4.97
N GLY A 279 -4.91 -23.04 -6.18
CA GLY A 279 -5.95 -22.06 -6.46
C GLY A 279 -5.53 -20.59 -6.46
N LEU A 280 -4.36 -20.20 -5.93
CA LEU A 280 -3.89 -18.82 -5.98
C LEU A 280 -2.80 -18.63 -7.04
N LEU A 281 -3.08 -17.78 -8.00
CA LEU A 281 -2.14 -17.32 -9.02
C LEU A 281 -1.71 -15.88 -8.77
N GLU A 282 -0.40 -15.64 -8.85
CA GLU A 282 0.22 -14.32 -8.86
C GLU A 282 0.70 -14.04 -10.28
N LEU A 283 0.10 -13.03 -10.92
CA LEU A 283 0.44 -12.61 -12.28
C LEU A 283 1.24 -11.31 -12.20
N THR A 284 2.54 -11.38 -12.45
CA THR A 284 3.42 -10.21 -12.41
C THR A 284 3.72 -9.73 -13.83
N PHE A 285 3.32 -8.51 -14.13
CA PHE A 285 3.54 -7.79 -15.37
C PHE A 285 4.75 -6.88 -15.27
N ALA A 286 5.44 -6.66 -16.40
CA ALA A 286 6.42 -5.60 -16.59
C ALA A 286 5.90 -4.70 -17.72
N LEU A 287 5.49 -3.48 -17.40
CA LEU A 287 4.78 -2.58 -18.30
C LEU A 287 5.64 -1.37 -18.63
N ASP A 288 5.83 -1.12 -19.93
CA ASP A 288 6.61 0.04 -20.41
C ASP A 288 5.82 1.35 -20.34
N ALA A 289 4.48 1.25 -20.35
CA ALA A 289 3.56 2.39 -20.31
C ALA A 289 2.18 1.96 -19.74
N PRO A 290 1.33 2.92 -19.33
CA PRO A 290 -0.07 2.64 -19.04
C PRO A 290 -0.75 1.91 -20.21
N CYS A 291 -1.50 0.86 -19.90
CA CYS A 291 -2.15 0.02 -20.92
C CYS A 291 -3.33 -0.77 -20.36
N THR A 292 -4.20 -1.23 -21.26
CA THR A 292 -5.25 -2.19 -20.94
C THR A 292 -4.77 -3.60 -21.23
N VAL A 293 -4.93 -4.50 -20.25
CA VAL A 293 -4.54 -5.90 -20.33
C VAL A 293 -5.76 -6.80 -20.20
N THR A 294 -5.88 -7.79 -21.08
CA THR A 294 -6.84 -8.87 -20.92
C THR A 294 -6.15 -10.13 -20.40
N ILE A 295 -6.80 -10.81 -19.47
CA ILE A 295 -6.32 -12.04 -18.85
C ILE A 295 -7.39 -13.11 -19.05
N SER A 296 -6.98 -14.32 -19.39
CA SER A 296 -7.85 -15.50 -19.45
C SER A 296 -7.18 -16.64 -18.69
N ILE A 297 -7.91 -17.20 -17.71
CA ILE A 297 -7.45 -18.30 -16.85
C ILE A 297 -8.45 -19.44 -16.98
N HIS A 298 -7.97 -20.63 -17.34
CA HIS A 298 -8.79 -21.81 -17.57
C HIS A 298 -8.21 -23.04 -16.84
N PRO A 299 -9.03 -24.06 -16.52
CA PRO A 299 -8.58 -25.37 -16.05
C PRO A 299 -7.57 -26.03 -16.97
#